data_c9146e5574cae5e9084d9bc111434a4c
#
_entry.id   c9146e5574cae5e9084d9bc111434a4c
#
_cell.length_a   1.000
_cell.length_b   1.000
_cell.length_c   1.000
_cell.angle_alpha   90.00
_cell.angle_beta   90.00
_cell.angle_gamma   90.00
#
_symmetry.space_group_name_H-M   'P 1'
#
loop_
_entity.id
_entity.type
_entity.pdbx_description
1 polymer ?
#
loop_
_entity_poly.entity_id
_entity_poly.type
_entity_poly.pdbx_seq_one_letter_code
_entity_poly.pdbx_strand_id
1 'polypeptide(L)'
;MGNKPVGVANSNTKAVGDAAEDLALRYLIKQGLNLVQRNYATPGRGGGEIDLIMRQADATLVFVEVRARTSSTFGGSAASITVRKQQRIVLAARCYLSRLSVM
;
A
#
# COMPACT_ATOMS: atom_id res chain seq x y z
N MET A 1 26.81 -14.26 -5.07
CA MET A 1 26.26 -14.14 -5.19
C MET A 1 25.37 -14.29 -5.19
N GLY A 2 25.15 -14.53 -5.21
CA GLY A 2 24.29 -14.57 -5.17
C GLY A 2 23.46 -14.77 -5.39
N ASN A 3 23.23 -14.86 -5.45
CA ASN A 3 22.41 -15.00 -5.66
C ASN A 3 21.51 -15.23 -6.11
N LYS A 4 21.39 -15.41 -6.34
CA LYS A 4 20.64 -15.60 -6.80
C LYS A 4 19.81 -16.02 -6.98
N PRO A 5 19.41 -15.86 -6.94
CA PRO A 5 18.53 -16.18 -7.13
C PRO A 5 17.70 -16.62 -7.70
N VAL A 6 17.49 -16.80 -7.92
CA VAL A 6 17.07 -17.47 -8.57
C VAL A 6 15.80 -17.93 -8.35
N GLY A 7 15.29 -18.49 -8.91
CA GLY A 7 14.15 -19.10 -8.78
C GLY A 7 13.19 -18.55 -8.02
N VAL A 8 13.26 -17.65 -7.85
CA VAL A 8 12.61 -17.18 -6.99
C VAL A 8 11.58 -16.41 -7.59
N ALA A 9 10.94 -16.88 -8.53
CA ALA A 9 9.89 -16.22 -9.12
C ALA A 9 8.87 -15.75 -8.14
N ASN A 10 8.54 -16.57 -7.19
CA ASN A 10 7.54 -16.18 -6.24
C ASN A 10 8.00 -15.08 -5.38
N SER A 11 9.23 -15.12 -4.99
CA SER A 11 9.73 -14.10 -4.18
C SER A 11 9.87 -12.84 -4.97
N ASN A 12 10.04 -12.93 -6.27
CA ASN A 12 10.14 -11.76 -7.06
C ASN A 12 8.90 -10.91 -7.03
N THR A 13 7.75 -11.51 -7.01
CA THR A 13 6.51 -10.76 -6.96
C THR A 13 6.42 -9.95 -5.68
N LYS A 14 6.75 -10.57 -4.57
CA LYS A 14 6.71 -9.87 -3.32
C LYS A 14 7.79 -8.81 -3.26
N ALA A 15 8.96 -9.12 -3.73
CA ALA A 15 10.07 -8.16 -3.71
C ALA A 15 9.75 -6.94 -4.56
N VAL A 16 9.11 -7.12 -5.68
CA VAL A 16 8.74 -6.00 -6.52
C VAL A 16 7.72 -5.13 -5.81
N GLY A 17 6.76 -5.75 -5.16
CA GLY A 17 5.77 -5.00 -4.41
C GLY A 17 6.40 -4.23 -3.26
N ASP A 18 7.31 -4.86 -2.53
CA ASP A 18 7.97 -4.21 -1.42
C ASP A 18 8.84 -3.05 -1.90
N ALA A 19 9.51 -3.22 -3.02
CA ALA A 19 10.33 -2.16 -3.56
C ALA A 19 9.47 -0.98 -3.99
N ALA A 20 8.32 -1.24 -4.56
CA ALA A 20 7.42 -0.17 -4.96
C ALA A 20 6.90 0.58 -3.75
N GLU A 21 6.59 -0.13 -2.66
CA GLU A 21 6.17 0.52 -1.44
C GLU A 21 7.28 1.39 -0.86
N ASP A 22 8.52 0.91 -0.89
CA ASP A 22 9.64 1.69 -0.39
C ASP A 22 9.83 2.97 -1.18
N LEU A 23 9.71 2.88 -2.48
CA LEU A 23 9.84 4.07 -3.32
C LEU A 23 8.71 5.06 -3.05
N ALA A 24 7.50 4.55 -2.93
CA ALA A 24 6.36 5.40 -2.65
C ALA A 24 6.54 6.08 -1.30
N LEU A 25 6.98 5.35 -0.32
CA LEU A 25 7.18 5.89 1.02
C LEU A 25 8.23 7.00 0.99
N ARG A 26 9.33 6.78 0.32
CA ARG A 26 10.37 7.81 0.24
C ARG A 26 9.85 9.06 -0.43
N TYR A 27 9.08 8.86 -1.49
CA TYR A 27 8.51 9.99 -2.20
C TYR A 27 7.59 10.78 -1.29
N LEU A 28 6.72 10.09 -0.57
CA LEU A 28 5.75 10.76 0.29
C LEU A 28 6.44 11.47 1.47
N ILE A 29 7.48 10.88 1.99
CA ILE A 29 8.24 11.54 3.04
C ILE A 29 8.87 12.82 2.52
N LYS A 30 9.36 12.79 1.30
CA LYS A 30 9.92 14.00 0.72
C LYS A 30 8.86 15.07 0.52
N GLN A 31 7.61 14.66 0.34
CA GLN A 31 6.52 15.60 0.20
C GLN A 31 6.03 16.14 1.56
N GLY A 32 6.65 15.73 2.63
CA GLY A 32 6.29 16.25 3.94
C GLY A 32 5.36 15.38 4.76
N LEU A 33 5.06 14.20 4.27
CA LEU A 33 4.20 13.33 5.06
C LEU A 33 5.02 12.46 5.99
N ASN A 34 4.42 12.05 7.07
CA ASN A 34 5.07 11.14 8.00
C ASN A 34 4.41 9.79 7.97
N LEU A 35 5.18 8.74 8.10
CA LEU A 35 4.63 7.40 8.10
C LEU A 35 3.98 7.09 9.44
N VAL A 36 2.77 6.59 9.39
CA VAL A 36 2.07 6.13 10.58
C VAL A 36 2.14 4.61 10.66
N GLN A 37 1.83 3.94 9.60
CA GLN A 37 1.85 2.47 9.60
C GLN A 37 1.94 1.93 8.18
N ARG A 38 2.58 0.78 8.04
CA ARG A 38 2.64 0.08 6.75
C ARG A 38 1.83 -1.20 6.86
N ASN A 39 1.27 -1.58 5.74
CA ASN A 39 0.61 -2.88 5.61
C ASN A 39 -0.44 -3.14 6.70
N TYR A 40 -1.32 -2.19 6.85
CA TYR A 40 -2.40 -2.37 7.78
C TYR A 40 -3.45 -3.30 7.18
N ALA A 41 -3.84 -4.31 7.91
CA ALA A 41 -4.85 -5.24 7.45
C ALA A 41 -6.02 -5.23 8.41
N THR A 42 -7.22 -5.24 7.85
CA THR A 42 -8.41 -5.33 8.66
C THR A 42 -8.50 -6.73 9.24
N PRO A 43 -8.78 -6.87 10.50
CA PRO A 43 -8.91 -8.20 11.09
C PRO A 43 -10.10 -8.95 10.48
N GLY A 44 -10.01 -10.24 10.43
CA GLY A 44 -11.10 -11.07 10.02
C GLY A 44 -11.14 -11.31 8.54
N ARG A 45 -12.16 -12.04 8.11
CA ARG A 45 -12.26 -12.39 6.75
C ARG A 45 -12.80 -11.29 5.93
N GLY A 46 -12.47 -11.24 4.68
CA GLY A 46 -13.03 -10.27 3.77
C GLY A 46 -12.54 -8.87 3.98
N GLY A 47 -11.58 -8.68 4.83
CA GLY A 47 -11.10 -7.36 5.07
C GLY A 47 -10.18 -6.88 3.98
N GLY A 48 -9.81 -5.63 4.04
CA GLY A 48 -8.90 -5.05 3.09
C GLY A 48 -7.56 -4.76 3.70
N GLU A 49 -6.68 -4.25 2.89
CA GLU A 49 -5.37 -3.84 3.33
C GLU A 49 -5.09 -2.45 2.85
N ILE A 50 -4.26 -1.74 3.57
CA ILE A 50 -3.78 -0.44 3.16
C ILE A 50 -2.27 -0.50 3.19
N ASP A 51 -1.65 -0.18 2.08
CA ASP A 51 -0.20 -0.32 1.97
C ASP A 51 0.54 0.67 2.85
N LEU A 52 0.12 1.92 2.86
CA LEU A 52 0.75 2.92 3.70
C LEU A 52 -0.32 3.82 4.32
N ILE A 53 -0.17 4.12 5.58
CA ILE A 53 -0.97 5.14 6.24
C ILE A 53 -0.01 6.26 6.59
N MET A 54 -0.25 7.43 6.05
CA MET A 54 0.61 8.58 6.23
C MET A 54 -0.14 9.70 6.93
N ARG A 55 0.58 10.66 7.46
CA ARG A 55 -0.04 11.80 8.11
C ARG A 55 0.58 13.09 7.60
N GLN A 56 -0.24 14.04 7.28
CA GLN A 56 0.21 15.35 6.87
C GLN A 56 0.53 16.21 8.10
N ALA A 57 1.16 17.33 7.87
CA ALA A 57 1.52 18.21 8.98
C ALA A 57 0.31 18.67 9.76
N ASP A 58 -0.82 18.80 9.12
CA ASP A 58 -2.04 19.22 9.78
C ASP A 58 -2.79 18.07 10.43
N ALA A 59 -2.16 16.94 10.55
CA ALA A 59 -2.72 15.73 11.16
C ALA A 59 -3.72 14.98 10.29
N THR A 60 -3.88 15.38 9.04
CA THR A 60 -4.75 14.63 8.14
C THR A 60 -4.12 13.29 7.81
N LEU A 61 -4.91 12.24 7.90
CA LEU A 61 -4.43 10.91 7.55
C LEU A 61 -4.66 10.65 6.08
N VAL A 62 -3.69 10.01 5.45
CA VAL A 62 -3.75 9.70 4.03
C VAL A 62 -3.54 8.21 3.88
N PHE A 63 -4.48 7.53 3.28
CA PHE A 63 -4.40 6.09 3.09
C PHE A 63 -3.97 5.82 1.65
N VAL A 64 -2.88 5.12 1.48
CA VAL A 64 -2.23 4.98 0.19
C VAL A 64 -2.19 3.54 -0.25
N GLU A 65 -2.58 3.32 -1.47
CA GLU A 65 -2.47 2.02 -2.09
C GLU A 65 -1.39 2.11 -3.16
N VAL A 66 -0.40 1.26 -3.08
CA VAL A 66 0.72 1.28 -4.00
C VAL A 66 0.56 0.18 -5.02
N ARG A 67 0.75 0.51 -6.27
CA ARG A 67 0.65 -0.49 -7.31
C ARG A 67 1.94 -0.52 -8.09
N ALA A 68 2.57 -1.67 -8.10
CA ALA A 68 3.77 -1.85 -8.87
C ALA A 68 3.40 -2.17 -10.30
N ARG A 69 4.04 -1.54 -11.26
CA ARG A 69 3.80 -1.89 -12.60
C ARG A 69 4.97 -2.56 -13.12
N THR A 70 4.80 -3.78 -13.50
CA THR A 70 5.93 -4.54 -13.95
C THR A 70 6.07 -4.49 -15.43
N SER A 71 5.18 -3.91 -16.14
CA SER A 71 5.36 -3.87 -17.55
C SER A 71 4.81 -2.60 -18.03
N SER A 72 5.35 -2.20 -19.08
CA SER A 72 4.92 -1.00 -19.51
C SER A 72 3.76 -1.04 -20.33
N THR A 73 3.04 -1.94 -20.16
CA THR A 73 2.01 -2.05 -20.95
C THR A 73 1.21 -0.97 -20.84
N PHE A 74 0.68 -0.64 -21.73
CA PHE A 74 -0.14 0.21 -21.84
C PHE A 74 -0.92 0.63 -20.84
N GLY A 75 -1.26 1.68 -20.88
CA GLY A 75 -1.92 2.32 -19.94
C GLY A 75 -3.11 1.78 -19.39
N GLY A 76 -3.59 0.92 -20.01
CA GLY A 76 -4.81 0.37 -19.54
C GLY A 76 -4.75 -0.08 -18.15
N SER A 77 -3.64 -0.55 -17.78
CA SER A 77 -3.60 -1.10 -16.47
C SER A 77 -3.62 -0.05 -15.44
N ALA A 78 -3.35 1.11 -15.81
CA ALA A 78 -3.28 2.10 -14.82
C ALA A 78 -4.55 2.34 -14.15
N ALA A 79 -5.56 2.13 -14.83
CA ALA A 79 -6.76 2.49 -14.26
C ALA A 79 -7.39 1.41 -13.53
N SER A 80 -6.70 0.44 -13.22
CA SER A 80 -7.38 -0.71 -12.83
C SER A 80 -7.63 -0.89 -11.40
N ILE A 81 -7.82 0.10 -10.64
CA ILE A 81 -8.29 -0.14 -9.30
C ILE A 81 -9.77 -0.39 -9.39
N THR A 82 -10.17 -1.60 -9.16
CA THR A 82 -11.57 -1.97 -9.31
C THR A 82 -12.39 -1.37 -8.19
N VAL A 83 -13.69 -1.34 -8.42
CA VAL A 83 -14.62 -0.88 -7.39
C VAL A 83 -14.48 -1.74 -6.14
N ARG A 84 -14.33 -3.04 -6.32
CA ARG A 84 -14.18 -3.92 -5.18
C ARG A 84 -12.94 -3.58 -4.37
N LYS A 85 -11.84 -3.27 -5.04
CA LYS A 85 -10.64 -2.92 -4.33
C LYS A 85 -10.80 -1.60 -3.60
N GLN A 86 -11.46 -0.65 -4.23
CA GLN A 86 -11.73 0.62 -3.57
C GLN A 86 -12.59 0.42 -2.33
N GLN A 87 -13.58 -0.44 -2.41
CA GLN A 87 -14.44 -0.70 -1.27
C GLN A 87 -13.66 -1.32 -0.13
N ARG A 88 -12.72 -2.21 -0.44
CA ARG A 88 -11.91 -2.82 0.60
C ARG A 88 -10.99 -1.82 1.27
N ILE A 89 -10.45 -0.89 0.49
CA ILE A 89 -9.60 0.14 1.06
C ILE A 89 -10.41 1.04 1.99
N VAL A 90 -11.61 1.42 1.57
CA VAL A 90 -12.46 2.25 2.39
C VAL A 90 -12.84 1.53 3.68
N LEU A 91 -13.14 0.26 3.59
CA LEU A 91 -13.46 -0.52 4.77
C LEU A 91 -12.27 -0.57 5.73
N ALA A 92 -11.09 -0.80 5.22
CA ALA A 92 -9.90 -0.86 6.05
C ALA A 92 -9.63 0.51 6.69
N ALA A 93 -9.82 1.58 5.95
CA ALA A 93 -9.62 2.91 6.49
C ALA A 93 -10.61 3.21 7.61
N ARG A 94 -11.86 2.83 7.43
CA ARG A 94 -12.86 3.01 8.46
C ARG A 94 -12.53 2.20 9.70
N CYS A 95 -12.05 1.00 9.51
CA CYS A 95 -11.66 0.15 10.61
C CYS A 95 -10.52 0.79 11.40
N TYR A 96 -9.54 1.30 10.69
CA TYR A 96 -8.40 1.95 11.33
C TYR A 96 -8.85 3.17 12.14
N LEU A 97 -9.68 4.01 11.53
CA LEU A 97 -10.17 5.19 12.20
C LEU A 97 -11.01 4.86 13.41
N SER A 98 -11.78 3.81 13.31
CA SER A 98 -12.58 3.36 14.43
C SER A 98 -11.71 2.95 15.60
N ARG A 99 -10.61 2.31 15.33
CA ARG A 99 -9.69 1.91 16.38
C ARG A 99 -9.07 3.13 17.07
N LEU A 100 -8.77 4.15 16.30
CA LEU A 100 -8.20 5.34 16.89
C LEU A 100 -9.17 6.03 17.83
N SER A 101 -10.43 6.02 17.48
CA SER A 101 -11.38 6.74 18.29
C SER A 101 -11.67 6.06 19.60
N VAL A 102 -11.25 4.85 19.76
CA VAL A 102 -11.47 4.13 21.01
C VAL A 102 -10.31 4.31 21.96
N MET A 103 -9.21 4.83 21.46
CA MET A 103 -8.03 4.96 22.30
C MET A 103 -7.99 6.30 23.09
#